data_5bcd7534b0dbb5213ff4e4fb56f1a4c1
#
_entry.id   5bcd7534b0dbb5213ff4e4fb56f1a4c1
#
_cell.length_a   1.000
_cell.length_b   1.000
_cell.length_c   1.000
_cell.angle_alpha   90.00
_cell.angle_beta   90.00
_cell.angle_gamma   90.00
#
_symmetry.space_group_name_H-M   'P 1'
#
loop_
_entity.id
_entity.type
_entity.pdbx_description
1 polymer ?
#
loop_
_entity_poly.entity_id
_entity_poly.type
_entity_poly.pdbx_seq_one_letter_code
_entity_poly.pdbx_strand_id
1 'polypeptide(L)'
;MAQKEASVAELTKNFEDSTAVLLTEYRGLTVAQLKELRNSIRQDASYAVVKNTLTKIAANNAGITALDEDLKGPSAVAFVHGDFVATAKALRDFAKANPLLVIKGGIFEGNALSADEVNKYASLESREVLLAKAAGMMKATMGKAAATIDALREKLETAEAA
;
A
#
# COMPACT_ATOMS: atom_id res chain seq x y z
N MET A 1 -17.67 -3.75 -30.96
CA MET A 1 -17.80 -4.85 -29.97
C MET A 1 -16.40 -5.35 -29.58
N ALA A 2 -15.60 -5.82 -30.50
CA ALA A 2 -14.26 -6.38 -30.25
C ALA A 2 -13.30 -5.56 -29.34
N GLN A 3 -13.23 -4.22 -29.47
CA GLN A 3 -12.39 -3.40 -28.61
C GLN A 3 -12.83 -3.38 -27.13
N LYS A 4 -14.14 -3.45 -26.87
CA LYS A 4 -14.64 -3.48 -25.48
C LYS A 4 -14.38 -4.85 -24.84
N GLU A 5 -14.53 -5.92 -25.60
CA GLU A 5 -14.26 -7.30 -25.15
C GLU A 5 -12.76 -7.47 -24.87
N ALA A 6 -11.90 -6.96 -25.75
CA ALA A 6 -10.45 -6.96 -25.51
C ALA A 6 -10.06 -6.18 -24.24
N SER A 7 -10.67 -4.99 -24.02
CA SER A 7 -10.42 -4.20 -22.81
C SER A 7 -10.93 -4.89 -21.53
N VAL A 8 -12.06 -5.58 -21.61
CA VAL A 8 -12.58 -6.36 -20.45
C VAL A 8 -11.66 -7.54 -20.18
N ALA A 9 -11.21 -8.26 -21.21
CA ALA A 9 -10.29 -9.40 -21.03
C ALA A 9 -8.94 -8.97 -20.43
N GLU A 10 -8.39 -7.83 -20.87
CA GLU A 10 -7.16 -7.26 -20.31
C GLU A 10 -7.36 -6.85 -18.85
N LEU A 11 -8.47 -6.18 -18.52
CA LEU A 11 -8.79 -5.81 -17.14
C LEU A 11 -9.00 -7.04 -16.26
N THR A 12 -9.73 -8.05 -16.73
CA THR A 12 -9.94 -9.32 -15.99
C THR A 12 -8.61 -9.97 -15.66
N LYS A 13 -7.71 -10.05 -16.64
CA LYS A 13 -6.36 -10.58 -16.41
C LYS A 13 -5.59 -9.78 -15.37
N ASN A 14 -5.66 -8.42 -15.43
CA ASN A 14 -5.01 -7.57 -14.44
C ASN A 14 -5.59 -7.78 -13.03
N PHE A 15 -6.89 -8.05 -12.90
CA PHE A 15 -7.51 -8.40 -11.62
C PHE A 15 -7.03 -9.76 -11.10
N GLU A 16 -6.90 -10.76 -11.96
CA GLU A 16 -6.43 -12.11 -11.61
C GLU A 16 -4.94 -12.12 -11.22
N ASP A 17 -4.12 -11.36 -11.95
CA ASP A 17 -2.67 -11.26 -11.72
C ASP A 17 -2.31 -10.39 -10.51
N SER A 18 -3.25 -9.58 -9.98
CA SER A 18 -3.00 -8.66 -8.88
C SER A 18 -3.28 -9.27 -7.51
N THR A 19 -2.38 -9.05 -6.55
CA THR A 19 -2.55 -9.45 -5.14
C THR A 19 -3.56 -8.54 -4.43
N ALA A 20 -3.63 -7.28 -4.85
CA ALA A 20 -4.56 -6.30 -4.31
C ALA A 20 -4.95 -5.28 -5.38
N VAL A 21 -6.11 -4.67 -5.18
CA VAL A 21 -6.66 -3.64 -6.06
C VAL A 21 -7.10 -2.45 -5.22
N LEU A 22 -6.59 -1.26 -5.55
CA LEU A 22 -6.97 -0.02 -4.86
C LEU A 22 -7.75 0.89 -5.81
N LEU A 23 -8.88 1.39 -5.32
CA LEU A 23 -9.75 2.32 -6.03
C LEU A 23 -9.48 3.75 -5.58
N THR A 24 -9.26 4.64 -6.55
CA THR A 24 -9.02 6.05 -6.28
C THR A 24 -9.85 6.93 -7.20
N GLU A 25 -10.19 8.12 -6.73
CA GLU A 25 -10.75 9.18 -7.55
C GLU A 25 -9.63 10.15 -7.94
N TYR A 26 -9.49 10.39 -9.25
CA TYR A 26 -8.40 11.22 -9.81
C TYR A 26 -8.88 12.58 -10.32
N ARG A 27 -10.14 12.95 -10.07
CA ARG A 27 -10.75 14.16 -10.60
C ARG A 27 -9.98 15.42 -10.17
N GLY A 28 -9.56 16.21 -11.16
CA GLY A 28 -8.83 17.47 -10.93
C GLY A 28 -7.32 17.34 -10.92
N LEU A 29 -6.76 16.13 -10.99
CA LEU A 29 -5.33 15.93 -11.13
C LEU A 29 -4.86 16.27 -12.55
N THR A 30 -3.71 16.91 -12.65
CA THR A 30 -3.04 17.19 -13.91
C THR A 30 -2.35 15.95 -14.47
N VAL A 31 -2.08 15.95 -15.79
CA VAL A 31 -1.35 14.85 -16.44
C VAL A 31 0.06 14.66 -15.84
N ALA A 32 0.72 15.76 -15.44
CA ALA A 32 2.03 15.72 -14.79
C ALA A 32 1.95 14.98 -13.44
N GLN A 33 0.98 15.31 -12.61
CA GLN A 33 0.74 14.66 -11.31
C GLN A 33 0.40 13.17 -11.46
N LEU A 34 -0.43 12.81 -12.45
CA LEU A 34 -0.73 11.40 -12.75
C LEU A 34 0.51 10.63 -13.22
N LYS A 35 1.41 11.29 -13.96
CA LYS A 35 2.68 10.70 -14.38
C LYS A 35 3.61 10.48 -13.19
N GLU A 36 3.69 11.44 -12.29
CA GLU A 36 4.47 11.35 -11.05
C GLU A 36 3.95 10.20 -10.17
N LEU A 37 2.64 10.12 -9.97
CA LEU A 37 2.02 9.02 -9.25
C LEU A 37 2.36 7.66 -9.86
N ARG A 38 2.20 7.52 -11.19
CA ARG A 38 2.56 6.27 -11.89
C ARG A 38 4.03 5.89 -11.71
N ASN A 39 4.91 6.88 -11.72
CA ASN A 39 6.34 6.64 -11.53
C ASN A 39 6.65 6.19 -10.10
N SER A 40 5.97 6.74 -9.10
CA SER A 40 6.20 6.42 -7.69
C SER A 40 5.76 4.98 -7.33
N ILE A 41 4.73 4.45 -8.01
CA ILE A 41 4.20 3.10 -7.72
C ILE A 41 4.59 2.05 -8.77
N ARG A 42 5.35 2.43 -9.80
CA ARG A 42 5.65 1.58 -10.96
C ARG A 42 6.32 0.25 -10.62
N GLN A 43 7.05 0.18 -9.53
CA GLN A 43 7.75 -1.05 -9.12
C GLN A 43 6.79 -2.10 -8.60
N ASP A 44 5.75 -1.68 -7.88
CA ASP A 44 4.85 -2.57 -7.15
C ASP A 44 3.44 -2.62 -7.72
N ALA A 45 3.03 -1.59 -8.49
CA ALA A 45 1.67 -1.49 -8.99
C ALA A 45 1.57 -0.84 -10.37
N SER A 46 0.49 -1.18 -11.09
CA SER A 46 0.07 -0.55 -12.33
C SER A 46 -1.14 0.34 -12.11
N TYR A 47 -1.06 1.61 -12.53
CA TYR A 47 -2.15 2.59 -12.35
C TYR A 47 -2.86 2.88 -13.66
N ALA A 48 -4.12 2.46 -13.76
CA ALA A 48 -4.95 2.61 -14.94
C ALA A 48 -6.20 3.46 -14.67
N VAL A 49 -6.51 4.38 -15.59
CA VAL A 49 -7.80 5.06 -15.61
C VAL A 49 -8.75 4.22 -16.44
N VAL A 50 -9.84 3.80 -15.83
CA VAL A 50 -10.76 2.82 -16.40
C VAL A 50 -12.20 3.31 -16.43
N LYS A 51 -13.01 2.73 -17.30
CA LYS A 51 -14.46 2.99 -17.32
C LYS A 51 -15.14 2.08 -16.30
N ASN A 52 -15.87 2.65 -15.36
CA ASN A 52 -16.56 1.91 -14.29
C ASN A 52 -17.39 0.72 -14.80
N THR A 53 -18.10 0.90 -15.91
CA THR A 53 -18.93 -0.18 -16.50
C THR A 53 -18.11 -1.39 -16.96
N LEU A 54 -16.93 -1.14 -17.58
CA LEU A 54 -16.04 -2.22 -18.03
C LEU A 54 -15.32 -2.87 -16.85
N THR A 55 -14.92 -2.05 -15.89
CA THR A 55 -14.29 -2.51 -14.64
C THR A 55 -15.23 -3.41 -13.84
N LYS A 56 -16.52 -3.05 -13.77
CA LYS A 56 -17.56 -3.85 -13.11
C LYS A 56 -17.71 -5.24 -13.72
N ILE A 57 -17.75 -5.31 -15.06
CA ILE A 57 -17.83 -6.58 -15.78
C ILE A 57 -16.56 -7.41 -15.55
N ALA A 58 -15.38 -6.77 -15.62
CA ALA A 58 -14.10 -7.44 -15.42
C ALA A 58 -13.93 -7.96 -13.99
N ALA A 59 -14.31 -7.17 -12.98
CA ALA A 59 -14.28 -7.56 -11.57
C ALA A 59 -15.22 -8.74 -11.29
N ASN A 60 -16.44 -8.71 -11.83
CA ASN A 60 -17.38 -9.81 -11.71
C ASN A 60 -16.87 -11.08 -12.39
N ASN A 61 -16.22 -10.99 -13.55
CA ASN A 61 -15.60 -12.12 -14.23
C ASN A 61 -14.44 -12.73 -13.39
N ALA A 62 -13.71 -11.89 -12.65
CA ALA A 62 -12.67 -12.33 -11.71
C ALA A 62 -13.22 -12.79 -10.34
N GLY A 63 -14.57 -12.84 -10.17
CA GLY A 63 -15.20 -13.25 -8.92
C GLY A 63 -15.24 -12.19 -7.82
N ILE A 64 -14.94 -10.94 -8.16
CA ILE A 64 -14.85 -9.80 -7.23
C ILE A 64 -16.12 -8.96 -7.35
N THR A 65 -17.04 -9.11 -6.40
CA THR A 65 -18.30 -8.33 -6.36
C THR A 65 -18.26 -7.14 -5.41
N ALA A 66 -17.28 -7.11 -4.51
CA ALA A 66 -17.18 -6.10 -3.44
C ALA A 66 -16.91 -4.67 -3.91
N LEU A 67 -16.44 -4.47 -5.15
CA LEU A 67 -16.15 -3.13 -5.72
C LEU A 67 -17.37 -2.44 -6.32
N ASP A 68 -18.51 -3.10 -6.42
CA ASP A 68 -19.67 -2.62 -7.16
C ASP A 68 -20.25 -1.32 -6.59
N GLU A 69 -20.15 -1.10 -5.29
CA GLU A 69 -20.66 0.10 -4.61
C GLU A 69 -19.70 1.29 -4.74
N ASP A 70 -18.41 1.04 -4.82
CA ASP A 70 -17.35 2.06 -4.86
C ASP A 70 -17.04 2.56 -6.28
N LEU A 71 -17.46 1.83 -7.31
CA LEU A 71 -17.31 2.19 -8.73
C LEU A 71 -18.31 3.29 -9.18
N LYS A 72 -18.33 4.40 -8.43
CA LYS A 72 -19.14 5.60 -8.75
C LYS A 72 -18.22 6.79 -9.04
N GLY A 73 -18.55 7.59 -10.06
CA GLY A 73 -17.77 8.77 -10.45
C GLY A 73 -16.47 8.44 -11.20
N PRO A 74 -15.55 9.40 -11.38
CA PRO A 74 -14.30 9.21 -12.12
C PRO A 74 -13.33 8.36 -11.31
N SER A 75 -13.22 7.07 -11.67
CA SER A 75 -12.42 6.10 -10.93
C SER A 75 -11.16 5.71 -11.69
N ALA A 76 -10.07 5.56 -10.96
CA ALA A 76 -8.84 4.94 -11.42
C ALA A 76 -8.52 3.77 -10.50
N VAL A 77 -7.92 2.75 -11.07
CA VAL A 77 -7.58 1.50 -10.39
C VAL A 77 -6.07 1.34 -10.35
N ALA A 78 -5.54 1.05 -9.16
CA ALA A 78 -4.17 0.62 -8.98
C ALA A 78 -4.18 -0.90 -8.76
N PHE A 79 -3.64 -1.64 -9.73
CA PHE A 79 -3.43 -3.09 -9.64
C PHE A 79 -2.07 -3.35 -8.99
N VAL A 80 -2.08 -3.95 -7.82
CA VAL A 80 -0.86 -4.21 -7.04
C VAL A 80 -0.38 -5.63 -7.32
N HIS A 81 0.86 -5.76 -7.77
CA HIS A 81 1.53 -7.03 -8.03
C HIS A 81 2.64 -7.32 -7.01
N GLY A 82 3.18 -6.26 -6.39
CA GLY A 82 4.25 -6.32 -5.40
C GLY A 82 3.76 -6.08 -3.97
N ASP A 83 4.44 -5.18 -3.24
CA ASP A 83 4.10 -4.85 -1.86
C ASP A 83 2.88 -3.91 -1.78
N PHE A 84 1.79 -4.43 -1.20
CA PHE A 84 0.56 -3.66 -0.97
C PHE A 84 0.80 -2.48 -0.03
N VAL A 85 1.58 -2.68 1.05
CA VAL A 85 1.83 -1.63 2.06
C VAL A 85 2.63 -0.49 1.46
N ALA A 86 3.65 -0.80 0.65
CA ALA A 86 4.45 0.20 -0.05
C ALA A 86 3.59 1.02 -1.02
N THR A 87 2.71 0.36 -1.79
CA THR A 87 1.80 1.01 -2.72
C THR A 87 0.76 1.88 -1.99
N ALA A 88 0.12 1.37 -0.94
CA ALA A 88 -0.84 2.11 -0.13
C ALA A 88 -0.20 3.35 0.53
N LYS A 89 1.04 3.23 1.00
CA LYS A 89 1.82 4.34 1.56
C LYS A 89 2.13 5.40 0.50
N ALA A 90 2.59 5.01 -0.69
CA ALA A 90 2.86 5.92 -1.78
C ALA A 90 1.59 6.68 -2.22
N LEU A 91 0.45 5.99 -2.32
CA LEU A 91 -0.85 6.60 -2.64
C LEU A 91 -1.30 7.57 -1.54
N ARG A 92 -1.16 7.23 -0.27
CA ARG A 92 -1.50 8.09 0.86
C ARG A 92 -0.61 9.35 0.90
N ASP A 93 0.69 9.18 0.74
CA ASP A 93 1.64 10.28 0.80
C ASP A 93 1.43 11.23 -0.40
N PHE A 94 1.10 10.68 -1.58
CA PHE A 94 0.69 11.47 -2.73
C PHE A 94 -0.66 12.18 -2.50
N ALA A 95 -1.65 11.52 -1.86
CA ALA A 95 -2.93 12.13 -1.51
C ALA A 95 -2.78 13.28 -0.51
N LYS A 96 -1.81 13.20 0.42
CA LYS A 96 -1.47 14.30 1.33
C LYS A 96 -0.89 15.51 0.59
N ALA A 97 -0.05 15.26 -0.42
CA ALA A 97 0.52 16.31 -1.27
C ALA A 97 -0.50 16.89 -2.26
N ASN A 98 -1.46 16.06 -2.70
CA ASN A 98 -2.49 16.39 -3.68
C ASN A 98 -3.87 16.01 -3.15
N PRO A 99 -4.58 16.91 -2.43
CA PRO A 99 -5.88 16.61 -1.82
C PRO A 99 -6.99 16.23 -2.80
N LEU A 100 -6.74 16.39 -4.10
CA LEU A 100 -7.65 16.00 -5.19
C LEU A 100 -7.66 14.49 -5.43
N LEU A 101 -6.64 13.75 -4.97
CA LEU A 101 -6.66 12.29 -5.00
C LEU A 101 -7.39 11.77 -3.77
N VAL A 102 -8.52 11.11 -4.00
CA VAL A 102 -9.30 10.48 -2.92
C VAL A 102 -9.19 8.96 -3.05
N ILE A 103 -8.74 8.31 -1.98
CA ILE A 103 -8.76 6.84 -1.88
C ILE A 103 -10.16 6.44 -1.46
N LYS A 104 -10.85 5.64 -2.29
CA LYS A 104 -12.22 5.17 -1.99
C LYS A 104 -12.23 3.89 -1.19
N GLY A 105 -11.31 3.01 -1.49
CA GLY A 105 -11.19 1.69 -0.88
C GLY A 105 -10.39 0.76 -1.77
N GLY A 106 -10.57 -0.53 -1.58
CA GLY A 106 -9.89 -1.52 -2.40
C GLY A 106 -10.24 -2.95 -1.99
N ILE A 107 -9.48 -3.87 -2.54
CA ILE A 107 -9.53 -5.29 -2.19
C ILE A 107 -8.11 -5.76 -1.93
N PHE A 108 -7.95 -6.52 -0.88
CA PHE A 108 -6.70 -7.18 -0.54
C PHE A 108 -6.99 -8.63 -0.13
N GLU A 109 -6.37 -9.58 -0.82
CA GLU A 109 -6.55 -11.03 -0.59
C GLU A 109 -8.03 -11.45 -0.57
N GLY A 110 -8.86 -10.87 -1.45
CA GLY A 110 -10.29 -11.17 -1.56
C GLY A 110 -11.19 -10.44 -0.56
N ASN A 111 -10.63 -9.70 0.40
CA ASN A 111 -11.39 -8.91 1.37
C ASN A 111 -11.53 -7.46 0.90
N ALA A 112 -12.76 -6.94 0.98
CA ALA A 112 -13.00 -5.52 0.73
C ALA A 112 -12.40 -4.67 1.84
N LEU A 113 -11.71 -3.61 1.47
CA LEU A 113 -11.11 -2.63 2.37
C LEU A 113 -11.77 -1.27 2.18
N SER A 114 -12.22 -0.67 3.26
CA SER A 114 -12.67 0.71 3.29
C SER A 114 -11.48 1.69 3.16
N ALA A 115 -11.76 2.96 2.86
CA ALA A 115 -10.73 4.01 2.79
C ALA A 115 -9.93 4.13 4.11
N ASP A 116 -10.59 3.97 5.26
CA ASP A 116 -9.95 4.03 6.57
C ASP A 116 -9.02 2.85 6.83
N GLU A 117 -9.40 1.66 6.37
CA GLU A 117 -8.56 0.47 6.47
C GLU A 117 -7.34 0.56 5.55
N VAL A 118 -7.50 1.04 4.31
CA VAL A 118 -6.36 1.32 3.42
C VAL A 118 -5.39 2.31 4.09
N ASN A 119 -5.90 3.36 4.74
CA ASN A 119 -5.07 4.31 5.48
C ASN A 119 -4.36 3.67 6.69
N LYS A 120 -5.00 2.74 7.39
CA LYS A 120 -4.36 1.96 8.47
C LYS A 120 -3.20 1.12 7.92
N TYR A 121 -3.42 0.37 6.83
CA TYR A 121 -2.34 -0.37 6.16
C TYR A 121 -1.22 0.53 5.67
N ALA A 122 -1.55 1.69 5.09
CA ALA A 122 -0.57 2.68 4.66
C ALA A 122 0.24 3.30 5.83
N SER A 123 -0.24 3.19 7.06
CA SER A 123 0.50 3.63 8.25
C SER A 123 1.50 2.60 8.76
N LEU A 124 1.39 1.35 8.31
CA LEU A 124 2.32 0.29 8.66
C LEU A 124 3.69 0.55 8.04
N GLU A 125 4.70 0.05 8.70
CA GLU A 125 6.06 0.06 8.15
C GLU A 125 6.25 -1.10 7.18
N SER A 126 7.18 -0.95 6.24
CA SER A 126 7.49 -2.04 5.31
C SER A 126 7.95 -3.30 6.09
N ARG A 127 7.75 -4.47 5.48
CA ARG A 127 8.14 -5.76 6.05
C ARG A 127 9.61 -5.76 6.51
N GLU A 128 10.49 -5.15 5.72
CA GLU A 128 11.93 -5.08 6.03
C GLU A 128 12.20 -4.23 7.29
N VAL A 129 11.50 -3.10 7.43
CA VAL A 129 11.62 -2.24 8.60
C VAL A 129 11.08 -2.93 9.85
N LEU A 130 9.96 -3.64 9.74
CA LEU A 130 9.40 -4.43 10.85
C LEU A 130 10.35 -5.55 11.29
N LEU A 131 10.95 -6.27 10.33
CA LEU A 131 11.96 -7.28 10.61
C LEU A 131 13.22 -6.69 11.25
N ALA A 132 13.70 -5.55 10.74
CA ALA A 132 14.84 -4.84 11.33
C ALA A 132 14.54 -4.36 12.76
N LYS A 133 13.34 -3.86 13.03
CA LYS A 133 12.90 -3.48 14.38
C LYS A 133 12.84 -4.70 15.32
N ALA A 134 12.28 -5.82 14.84
CA ALA A 134 12.23 -7.05 15.64
C ALA A 134 13.63 -7.55 15.99
N ALA A 135 14.54 -7.59 15.02
CA ALA A 135 15.95 -7.94 15.24
C ALA A 135 16.64 -6.93 16.17
N GLY A 136 16.36 -5.64 16.01
CA GLY A 136 16.87 -4.58 16.89
C GLY A 136 16.41 -4.72 18.34
N MET A 137 15.13 -5.08 18.56
CA MET A 137 14.60 -5.32 19.91
C MET A 137 15.28 -6.53 20.59
N MET A 138 15.51 -7.61 19.84
CA MET A 138 16.26 -8.77 20.37
C MET A 138 17.71 -8.41 20.73
N LYS A 139 18.38 -7.63 19.90
CA LYS A 139 19.74 -7.15 20.15
C LYS A 139 19.78 -6.15 21.33
N ALA A 140 18.78 -5.30 21.47
CA ALA A 140 18.70 -4.29 22.53
C ALA A 140 18.65 -4.89 23.94
N THR A 141 17.99 -6.05 24.13
CA THR A 141 17.95 -6.73 25.43
C THR A 141 19.34 -7.22 25.85
N MET A 142 20.10 -7.81 24.93
CA MET A 142 21.47 -8.23 25.18
C MET A 142 22.42 -7.04 25.43
N GLY A 143 22.27 -5.96 24.66
CA GLY A 143 23.02 -4.72 24.82
C GLY A 143 22.74 -4.05 26.17
N LYS A 144 21.50 -4.02 26.64
CA LYS A 144 21.15 -3.50 27.98
C LYS A 144 21.76 -4.34 29.09
N ALA A 145 21.79 -5.66 28.98
CA ALA A 145 22.42 -6.54 29.95
C ALA A 145 23.94 -6.27 30.04
N ALA A 146 24.60 -6.17 28.89
CA ALA A 146 26.03 -5.81 28.84
C ALA A 146 26.31 -4.43 29.47
N ALA A 147 25.56 -3.43 29.11
CA ALA A 147 25.68 -2.07 29.66
C ALA A 147 25.45 -2.02 31.18
N THR A 148 24.55 -2.86 31.72
CA THR A 148 24.32 -2.94 33.17
C THR A 148 25.50 -3.58 33.89
N ILE A 149 26.13 -4.56 33.26
CA ILE A 149 27.33 -5.21 33.83
C ILE A 149 28.53 -4.25 33.80
N ASP A 150 28.69 -3.51 32.69
CA ASP A 150 29.75 -2.50 32.59
C ASP A 150 29.54 -1.36 33.60
N ALA A 151 28.31 -0.88 33.79
CA ALA A 151 28.01 0.14 34.81
C ALA A 151 28.22 -0.35 36.25
N LEU A 152 28.00 -1.66 36.53
CA LEU A 152 28.32 -2.24 37.82
C LEU A 152 29.85 -2.35 38.04
N ARG A 153 30.57 -2.73 36.98
CA ARG A 153 32.05 -2.78 37.02
C ARG A 153 32.64 -1.40 37.32
N GLU A 154 32.19 -0.36 36.63
CA GLU A 154 32.64 1.02 36.80
C GLU A 154 32.36 1.53 38.23
N LYS A 155 31.18 1.17 38.79
CA LYS A 155 30.87 1.50 40.20
C LYS A 155 31.76 0.79 41.21
N LEU A 156 32.11 -0.46 40.95
CA LEU A 156 33.02 -1.19 41.82
C LEU A 156 34.44 -0.62 41.77
N GLU A 157 34.94 -0.33 40.55
CA GLU A 157 36.28 0.30 40.37
C GLU A 157 36.37 1.68 41.04
N THR A 158 35.28 2.48 40.97
CA THR A 158 35.23 3.78 41.65
C THR A 158 35.11 3.66 43.17
N ALA A 159 34.47 2.60 43.69
CA ALA A 159 34.35 2.35 45.11
C ALA A 159 35.64 1.80 45.73
N GLU A 160 36.46 1.06 44.98
CA GLU A 160 37.77 0.56 45.39
C GLU A 160 38.87 1.67 45.35
N ALA A 161 38.65 2.74 44.57
CA ALA A 161 39.59 3.84 44.44
C ALA A 161 39.35 5.00 45.46
N ALA A 162 38.27 4.90 46.25
CA ALA A 162 37.92 5.88 47.28
C ALA A 162 38.19 5.36 48.69
#